data_95aa56e454ad978cec061c38960c10f7
#
_entry.id   95aa56e454ad978cec061c38960c10f7
#
_cell.length_a   1.000
_cell.length_b   1.000
_cell.length_c   1.000
_cell.angle_alpha   90.00
_cell.angle_beta   90.00
_cell.angle_gamma   90.00
#
_symmetry.space_group_name_H-M   'P 1'
#
loop_
_entity.id
_entity.type
_entity.pdbx_description
1 polymer ?
#
loop_
_entity_poly.entity_id
_entity_poly.type
_entity_poly.pdbx_seq_one_letter_code
_entity_poly.pdbx_strand_id
1 'polypeptide(L)'
;MSKVRIRFVKLGKIRWTSHRDVARMWERAFRRVELPLAYSAGFSPRPKVSFGLALPTGHESVAEYLDIELVTEAQLDGESGIDVRALPGRLSAALPSGVDATAAEVIAPGTPSLQEDVASCTWRWVAVPKEGADLPWWSTDSWEAELSARVSAVLSASSVVVTRTRKGEELTDDIRAGIVTLELLEPAGLDPSHGMWLQAELTCWPRTLRPSEVLVALDPGLEERHVRRTHQWILRDGARREPLLEAYPSGATDAPHALERAS
;
A
#
# COMPACT_ATOMS: atom_id res chain seq x y z
N MET A 1 18.60 16.97 14.49
CA MET A 1 17.86 15.67 14.42
C MET A 1 17.70 15.33 12.96
N SER A 2 18.19 14.19 12.54
CA SER A 2 18.05 13.72 11.18
C SER A 2 16.83 12.82 11.06
N LYS A 3 16.10 12.94 9.97
CA LYS A 3 14.92 12.14 9.69
C LYS A 3 15.26 11.14 8.59
N VAL A 4 14.97 9.87 8.81
CA VAL A 4 15.21 8.80 7.84
C VAL A 4 13.87 8.20 7.44
N ARG A 5 13.61 8.14 6.15
CA ARG A 5 12.48 7.40 5.56
C ARG A 5 12.89 6.01 5.20
N ILE A 6 12.06 5.06 5.55
CA ILE A 6 12.27 3.64 5.26
C ILE A 6 11.10 3.15 4.42
N ARG A 7 11.39 2.50 3.30
CA ARG A 7 10.43 1.73 2.50
C ARG A 7 10.46 0.28 2.97
N PHE A 8 9.29 -0.36 3.03
CA PHE A 8 9.21 -1.76 3.41
C PHE A 8 8.05 -2.47 2.73
N VAL A 9 8.07 -3.81 2.77
CA VAL A 9 7.02 -4.67 2.28
C VAL A 9 6.26 -5.33 3.43
N LYS A 10 4.99 -5.69 3.18
CA LYS A 10 4.15 -6.49 4.07
C LYS A 10 3.43 -7.54 3.23
N LEU A 11 3.91 -8.78 3.24
CA LEU A 11 3.50 -9.84 2.32
C LEU A 11 3.16 -11.15 3.05
N GLY A 12 2.34 -12.00 2.42
CA GLY A 12 2.01 -13.33 2.93
C GLY A 12 1.12 -13.30 4.18
N LYS A 13 1.33 -14.22 5.09
CA LYS A 13 0.47 -14.39 6.29
C LYS A 13 0.42 -13.16 7.19
N ILE A 14 1.49 -12.35 7.19
CA ILE A 14 1.59 -11.13 7.98
C ILE A 14 0.54 -10.05 7.57
N ARG A 15 -0.08 -10.16 6.39
CA ARG A 15 -1.16 -9.26 5.94
C ARG A 15 -2.33 -9.17 6.93
N TRP A 16 -2.54 -10.22 7.73
CA TRP A 16 -3.61 -10.27 8.72
C TRP A 16 -3.30 -9.55 10.04
N THR A 17 -2.08 -9.04 10.20
CA THR A 17 -1.72 -8.26 11.40
C THR A 17 -2.25 -6.82 11.32
N SER A 18 -2.69 -6.34 12.49
CA SER A 18 -3.15 -4.95 12.62
C SER A 18 -2.00 -3.95 12.44
N HIS A 19 -2.33 -2.72 12.04
CA HIS A 19 -1.35 -1.63 11.96
C HIS A 19 -0.60 -1.42 13.30
N ARG A 20 -1.27 -1.55 14.43
CA ARG A 20 -0.66 -1.43 15.77
C ARG A 20 0.37 -2.52 16.04
N ASP A 21 0.12 -3.74 15.58
CA ASP A 21 1.05 -4.85 15.77
C ASP A 21 2.26 -4.71 14.84
N VAL A 22 2.06 -4.24 13.62
CA VAL A 22 3.16 -3.86 12.70
C VAL A 22 4.05 -2.79 13.37
N ALA A 23 3.46 -1.74 13.95
CA ALA A 23 4.24 -0.72 14.66
C ALA A 23 5.08 -1.32 15.81
N ARG A 24 4.51 -2.25 16.59
CA ARG A 24 5.24 -2.95 17.66
C ARG A 24 6.36 -3.86 17.13
N MET A 25 6.21 -4.46 15.95
CA MET A 25 7.28 -5.23 15.29
C MET A 25 8.45 -4.32 14.94
N TRP A 26 8.19 -3.16 14.35
CA TRP A 26 9.18 -2.16 14.04
C TRP A 26 9.90 -1.62 15.27
N GLU A 27 9.17 -1.26 16.33
CA GLU A 27 9.77 -0.82 17.60
C GLU A 27 10.72 -1.86 18.20
N ARG A 28 10.40 -3.15 18.09
CA ARG A 28 11.28 -4.24 18.53
C ARG A 28 12.50 -4.39 17.63
N ALA A 29 12.32 -4.26 16.30
CA ALA A 29 13.41 -4.32 15.34
C ALA A 29 14.41 -3.18 15.58
N PHE A 30 13.94 -1.94 15.75
CA PHE A 30 14.79 -0.79 16.06
C PHE A 30 15.62 -0.99 17.32
N ARG A 31 15.05 -1.55 18.38
CA ARG A 31 15.78 -1.88 19.61
C ARG A 31 16.84 -2.97 19.39
N ARG A 32 16.55 -4.00 18.59
CA ARG A 32 17.49 -5.08 18.30
C ARG A 32 18.71 -4.61 17.51
N VAL A 33 18.53 -3.66 16.61
CA VAL A 33 19.62 -3.08 15.81
C VAL A 33 20.26 -1.86 16.50
N GLU A 34 19.86 -1.56 17.75
CA GLU A 34 20.38 -0.49 18.60
C GLU A 34 20.33 0.88 17.89
N LEU A 35 19.23 1.16 17.20
CA LEU A 35 19.05 2.41 16.47
C LEU A 35 18.80 3.56 17.46
N PRO A 36 19.61 4.67 17.45
CA PRO A 36 19.48 5.79 18.38
C PRO A 36 18.30 6.69 17.99
N LEU A 37 17.07 6.20 18.22
CA LEU A 37 15.85 6.93 17.94
C LEU A 37 15.67 8.11 18.91
N ALA A 38 15.12 9.22 18.39
CA ALA A 38 14.61 10.28 19.22
C ALA A 38 13.28 9.85 19.87
N TYR A 39 13.04 10.35 21.07
CA TYR A 39 11.83 10.08 21.84
C TYR A 39 11.00 11.35 22.05
N SER A 40 9.70 11.18 22.20
CA SER A 40 8.81 12.28 22.58
C SER A 40 9.07 12.75 24.00
N ALA A 41 8.83 14.04 24.28
CA ALA A 41 8.81 14.56 25.64
C ALA A 41 7.58 14.06 26.40
N GLY A 42 7.68 13.91 27.72
CA GLY A 42 6.56 13.56 28.62
C GLY A 42 6.82 12.37 29.50
N PHE A 43 5.82 11.98 30.30
CA PHE A 43 5.91 10.89 31.29
C PHE A 43 6.05 9.47 30.71
N SER A 44 5.66 9.27 29.47
CA SER A 44 5.77 7.99 28.76
C SER A 44 6.43 8.22 27.39
N PRO A 45 7.75 8.41 27.35
CA PRO A 45 8.45 8.67 26.09
C PRO A 45 8.22 7.54 25.08
N ARG A 46 7.86 7.92 23.85
CA ARG A 46 7.70 6.98 22.73
C ARG A 46 8.72 7.31 21.64
N PRO A 47 9.27 6.30 20.95
CA PRO A 47 10.13 6.57 19.83
C PRO A 47 9.38 7.37 18.76
N LYS A 48 10.04 8.36 18.19
CA LYS A 48 9.48 9.19 17.12
C LYS A 48 9.52 8.41 15.80
N VAL A 49 8.45 7.67 15.58
CA VAL A 49 8.21 6.89 14.38
C VAL A 49 6.85 7.29 13.81
N SER A 50 6.83 7.71 12.56
CA SER A 50 5.62 8.09 11.83
C SER A 50 5.41 7.13 10.68
N PHE A 51 4.31 6.41 10.67
CA PHE A 51 3.92 5.56 9.55
C PHE A 51 3.19 6.39 8.49
N GLY A 52 3.34 5.98 7.24
CA GLY A 52 2.56 6.51 6.13
C GLY A 52 1.09 6.13 6.19
N LEU A 53 0.47 5.99 5.03
CA LEU A 53 -0.95 5.63 4.92
C LEU A 53 -1.19 4.22 5.47
N ALA A 54 -2.13 4.09 6.40
CA ALA A 54 -2.48 2.80 7.00
C ALA A 54 -2.92 1.79 5.92
N LEU A 55 -2.35 0.57 6.00
CA LEU A 55 -2.76 -0.55 5.18
C LEU A 55 -3.87 -1.32 5.89
N PRO A 56 -5.02 -1.57 5.25
CA PRO A 56 -6.08 -2.37 5.85
C PRO A 56 -5.61 -3.79 6.19
N THR A 57 -6.19 -4.39 7.22
CA THR A 57 -5.95 -5.80 7.57
C THR A 57 -6.40 -6.70 6.42
N GLY A 58 -5.63 -7.74 6.12
CA GLY A 58 -5.87 -8.63 4.99
C GLY A 58 -5.21 -8.19 3.69
N HIS A 59 -4.70 -6.94 3.62
CA HIS A 59 -4.03 -6.42 2.44
C HIS A 59 -2.52 -6.60 2.51
N GLU A 60 -1.92 -6.83 1.36
CA GLU A 60 -0.48 -6.85 1.13
C GLU A 60 0.00 -5.50 0.59
N SER A 61 1.29 -5.23 0.74
CA SER A 61 1.92 -4.07 0.13
C SER A 61 3.40 -4.32 -0.14
N VAL A 62 3.87 -3.79 -1.27
CA VAL A 62 5.30 -3.68 -1.60
C VAL A 62 5.80 -2.23 -1.53
N ALA A 63 4.96 -1.32 -1.08
CA ALA A 63 5.23 0.12 -1.03
C ALA A 63 4.69 0.74 0.28
N GLU A 64 5.13 0.23 1.42
CA GLU A 64 4.90 0.83 2.73
C GLU A 64 6.07 1.74 3.09
N TYR A 65 5.75 2.80 3.84
CA TYR A 65 6.76 3.76 4.28
C TYR A 65 6.56 4.11 5.75
N LEU A 66 7.68 4.37 6.42
CA LEU A 66 7.72 4.99 7.73
C LEU A 66 8.88 5.98 7.83
N ASP A 67 8.73 6.99 8.65
CA ASP A 67 9.77 7.96 8.98
C ASP A 67 10.19 7.77 10.43
N ILE A 68 11.50 7.79 10.69
CA ILE A 68 12.09 7.77 12.03
C ILE A 68 12.91 9.05 12.26
N GLU A 69 12.93 9.55 13.49
CA GLU A 69 13.84 10.61 13.89
C GLU A 69 15.00 10.03 14.71
N LEU A 70 16.23 10.40 14.32
CA LEU A 70 17.47 10.01 15.02
C LEU A 70 17.97 11.14 15.90
N VAL A 71 18.63 10.76 17.00
CA VAL A 71 19.06 11.73 18.04
C VAL A 71 20.13 12.68 17.54
N THR A 72 20.99 12.28 16.60
CA THR A 72 22.18 13.05 16.22
C THR A 72 22.43 13.05 14.71
N GLU A 73 22.73 14.25 14.15
CA GLU A 73 23.11 14.42 12.74
C GLU A 73 24.52 13.87 12.43
N ALA A 74 25.43 13.98 13.40
CA ALA A 74 26.84 13.58 13.24
C ALA A 74 27.07 12.07 13.10
N GLN A 75 26.03 11.25 13.10
CA GLN A 75 26.12 9.78 13.04
C GLN A 75 25.65 9.19 11.70
N LEU A 76 25.54 10.00 10.63
CA LEU A 76 25.06 9.52 9.33
C LEU A 76 26.18 9.31 8.29
N ASP A 77 27.43 9.60 8.61
CA ASP A 77 28.53 9.68 7.63
C ASP A 77 29.50 8.48 7.62
N GLY A 78 29.15 7.36 8.22
CA GLY A 78 29.80 6.07 7.92
C GLY A 78 31.08 5.71 8.70
N GLU A 79 31.89 6.64 9.18
CA GLU A 79 33.15 6.27 9.91
C GLU A 79 32.97 6.06 11.43
N SER A 80 31.93 6.60 12.02
CA SER A 80 31.53 6.36 13.44
C SER A 80 30.01 6.38 13.61
N GLY A 81 29.24 6.31 12.53
CA GLY A 81 27.83 6.57 12.51
C GLY A 81 26.98 5.46 11.89
N ILE A 82 25.71 5.79 11.68
CA ILE A 82 24.74 4.87 11.08
C ILE A 82 24.89 4.90 9.57
N ASP A 83 25.33 3.78 8.99
CA ASP A 83 25.23 3.58 7.55
C ASP A 83 23.74 3.37 7.16
N VAL A 84 23.11 4.43 6.64
CA VAL A 84 21.70 4.41 6.23
C VAL A 84 21.46 3.41 5.11
N ARG A 85 22.45 3.16 4.25
CA ARG A 85 22.37 2.17 3.16
C ARG A 85 22.34 0.74 3.66
N ALA A 86 22.97 0.46 4.80
CA ALA A 86 22.97 -0.85 5.45
C ALA A 86 21.71 -1.09 6.30
N LEU A 87 20.93 -0.05 6.62
CA LEU A 87 19.76 -0.18 7.47
C LEU A 87 18.71 -1.18 6.95
N PRO A 88 18.36 -1.22 5.65
CA PRO A 88 17.36 -2.18 5.17
C PRO A 88 17.72 -3.62 5.51
N GLY A 89 18.95 -4.06 5.24
CA GLY A 89 19.40 -5.41 5.55
C GLY A 89 19.41 -5.72 7.05
N ARG A 90 19.92 -4.79 7.88
CA ARG A 90 19.95 -4.94 9.34
C ARG A 90 18.53 -5.04 9.93
N LEU A 91 17.59 -4.21 9.45
CA LEU A 91 16.20 -4.18 9.93
C LEU A 91 15.45 -5.43 9.48
N SER A 92 15.60 -5.86 8.22
CA SER A 92 14.97 -7.09 7.71
C SER A 92 15.39 -8.31 8.52
N ALA A 93 16.65 -8.42 8.91
CA ALA A 93 17.13 -9.51 9.77
C ALA A 93 16.52 -9.50 11.19
N ALA A 94 16.01 -8.36 11.64
CA ALA A 94 15.37 -8.20 12.96
C ALA A 94 13.83 -8.25 12.90
N LEU A 95 13.24 -8.17 11.72
CA LEU A 95 11.80 -8.20 11.48
C LEU A 95 11.29 -9.65 11.30
N PRO A 96 10.00 -9.90 11.48
CA PRO A 96 9.41 -11.20 11.18
C PRO A 96 9.31 -11.41 9.66
N SER A 97 9.30 -12.69 9.24
CA SER A 97 9.08 -13.07 7.84
C SER A 97 7.84 -12.41 7.25
N GLY A 98 7.98 -11.86 6.06
CA GLY A 98 6.93 -11.12 5.34
C GLY A 98 6.87 -9.63 5.64
N VAL A 99 7.76 -9.12 6.50
CA VAL A 99 8.02 -7.69 6.67
C VAL A 99 9.50 -7.45 6.44
N ASP A 100 9.86 -6.81 5.34
CA ASP A 100 11.25 -6.55 4.98
C ASP A 100 11.44 -5.08 4.62
N ALA A 101 12.47 -4.44 5.18
CA ALA A 101 12.90 -3.12 4.76
C ALA A 101 13.60 -3.23 3.40
N THR A 102 13.25 -2.38 2.45
CA THR A 102 13.75 -2.46 1.07
C THR A 102 14.61 -1.27 0.66
N ALA A 103 14.39 -0.11 1.29
CA ALA A 103 15.20 1.09 1.08
C ALA A 103 15.19 1.96 2.33
N ALA A 104 16.22 2.78 2.50
CA ALA A 104 16.29 3.82 3.52
C ALA A 104 17.05 5.03 2.99
N GLU A 105 16.57 6.24 3.31
CA GLU A 105 17.17 7.50 2.88
C GLU A 105 16.98 8.59 3.93
N VAL A 106 17.95 9.47 4.05
CA VAL A 106 17.84 10.70 4.85
C VAL A 106 16.97 11.68 4.09
N ILE A 107 15.88 12.13 4.70
CA ILE A 107 14.99 13.11 4.08
C ILE A 107 15.29 14.54 4.59
N ALA A 108 15.12 15.51 3.70
CA ALA A 108 15.42 16.92 4.00
C ALA A 108 14.53 17.45 5.16
N PRO A 109 15.07 18.35 5.99
CA PRO A 109 14.26 19.07 6.97
C PRO A 109 13.08 19.79 6.29
N GLY A 110 11.92 19.75 6.91
CA GLY A 110 10.70 20.36 6.35
C GLY A 110 9.97 19.51 5.30
N THR A 111 10.46 18.29 4.98
CA THR A 111 9.68 17.35 4.15
C THR A 111 8.34 17.08 4.83
N PRO A 112 7.21 17.22 4.11
CA PRO A 112 5.88 16.92 4.63
C PRO A 112 5.77 15.47 5.16
N SER A 113 4.81 15.24 6.04
CA SER A 113 4.51 13.89 6.51
C SER A 113 3.99 13.05 5.35
N LEU A 114 4.25 11.73 5.38
CA LEU A 114 3.75 10.80 4.36
C LEU A 114 2.22 10.86 4.21
N GLN A 115 1.49 11.13 5.29
CA GLN A 115 0.04 11.24 5.28
C GLN A 115 -0.47 12.49 4.56
N GLU A 116 0.31 13.57 4.54
CA GLU A 116 0.00 14.82 3.84
C GLU A 116 0.49 14.79 2.39
N ASP A 117 1.58 14.07 2.15
CA ASP A 117 2.34 14.14 0.90
C ASP A 117 1.85 13.13 -0.17
N VAL A 118 1.35 11.97 0.26
CA VAL A 118 0.88 10.95 -0.67
C VAL A 118 -0.44 11.36 -1.31
N ALA A 119 -0.41 11.57 -2.63
CA ALA A 119 -1.55 12.01 -3.41
C ALA A 119 -2.43 10.84 -3.88
N SER A 120 -1.81 9.72 -4.25
CA SER A 120 -2.51 8.53 -4.76
C SER A 120 -1.74 7.25 -4.45
N CYS A 121 -2.42 6.11 -4.59
CA CYS A 121 -1.83 4.78 -4.48
C CYS A 121 -2.23 3.92 -5.67
N THR A 122 -1.30 3.12 -6.17
CA THR A 122 -1.61 2.05 -7.13
C THR A 122 -1.89 0.76 -6.38
N TRP A 123 -2.98 0.11 -6.75
CA TRP A 123 -3.46 -1.14 -6.18
C TRP A 123 -3.65 -2.19 -7.26
N ARG A 124 -3.38 -3.45 -6.90
CA ARG A 124 -3.75 -4.63 -7.68
C ARG A 124 -4.61 -5.55 -6.82
N TRP A 125 -5.64 -6.13 -7.40
CA TRP A 125 -6.50 -7.10 -6.70
C TRP A 125 -7.18 -8.03 -7.69
N VAL A 126 -7.71 -9.13 -7.18
CA VAL A 126 -8.56 -10.02 -7.95
C VAL A 126 -10.02 -9.70 -7.62
N ALA A 127 -10.82 -9.46 -8.66
CA ALA A 127 -12.27 -9.39 -8.55
C ALA A 127 -12.86 -10.79 -8.70
N VAL A 128 -13.72 -11.17 -7.78
CA VAL A 128 -14.47 -12.43 -7.83
C VAL A 128 -15.93 -12.18 -7.41
N PRO A 129 -16.89 -13.02 -7.80
CA PRO A 129 -18.24 -13.00 -7.25
C PRO A 129 -18.22 -13.21 -5.73
N LYS A 130 -19.05 -12.46 -5.00
CA LYS A 130 -19.35 -12.75 -3.60
C LYS A 130 -20.04 -14.12 -3.50
N GLU A 131 -19.86 -14.78 -2.39
CA GLU A 131 -20.58 -16.01 -2.11
C GLU A 131 -22.10 -15.77 -2.14
N GLY A 132 -22.80 -16.56 -2.96
CA GLY A 132 -24.25 -16.45 -3.15
C GLY A 132 -24.72 -15.24 -3.98
N ALA A 133 -23.82 -14.47 -4.58
CA ALA A 133 -24.20 -13.39 -5.50
C ALA A 133 -24.76 -13.97 -6.80
N ASP A 134 -25.87 -13.42 -7.26
CA ASP A 134 -26.43 -13.72 -8.57
C ASP A 134 -25.82 -12.77 -9.61
N LEU A 135 -24.82 -13.27 -10.33
CA LEU A 135 -24.10 -12.55 -11.40
C LEU A 135 -24.20 -13.36 -12.71
N PRO A 136 -25.35 -13.33 -13.40
CA PRO A 136 -25.55 -14.15 -14.62
C PRO A 136 -24.49 -13.90 -15.68
N TRP A 137 -24.00 -12.65 -15.79
CA TRP A 137 -22.99 -12.25 -16.76
C TRP A 137 -21.60 -12.86 -16.47
N TRP A 138 -21.29 -13.20 -15.21
CA TRP A 138 -20.01 -13.80 -14.83
C TRP A 138 -19.85 -15.24 -15.30
N SER A 139 -20.94 -15.95 -15.50
CA SER A 139 -20.95 -17.36 -15.92
C SER A 139 -21.03 -17.54 -17.44
N THR A 140 -20.95 -16.47 -18.23
CA THR A 140 -20.99 -16.52 -19.70
C THR A 140 -19.59 -16.57 -20.30
N ASP A 141 -19.44 -17.06 -21.52
CA ASP A 141 -18.18 -17.04 -22.26
C ASP A 141 -17.69 -15.60 -22.55
N SER A 142 -18.54 -14.60 -22.35
CA SER A 142 -18.25 -13.16 -22.58
C SER A 142 -18.03 -12.36 -21.30
N TRP A 143 -17.86 -13.00 -20.15
CA TRP A 143 -17.75 -12.29 -18.86
C TRP A 143 -16.60 -11.27 -18.81
N GLU A 144 -15.48 -11.55 -19.49
CA GLU A 144 -14.36 -10.61 -19.57
C GLU A 144 -14.75 -9.34 -20.36
N ALA A 145 -15.47 -9.51 -21.47
CA ALA A 145 -15.95 -8.38 -22.25
C ALA A 145 -16.98 -7.55 -21.48
N GLU A 146 -17.85 -8.21 -20.70
CA GLU A 146 -18.83 -7.52 -19.85
C GLU A 146 -18.13 -6.73 -18.73
N LEU A 147 -17.13 -7.31 -18.07
CA LEU A 147 -16.36 -6.60 -17.05
C LEU A 147 -15.58 -5.42 -17.67
N SER A 148 -15.00 -5.61 -18.86
CA SER A 148 -14.33 -4.54 -19.61
C SER A 148 -15.29 -3.40 -19.96
N ALA A 149 -16.51 -3.72 -20.36
CA ALA A 149 -17.54 -2.72 -20.62
C ALA A 149 -17.90 -1.93 -19.35
N ARG A 150 -18.01 -2.59 -18.19
CA ARG A 150 -18.27 -1.94 -16.89
C ARG A 150 -17.12 -1.02 -16.47
N VAL A 151 -15.87 -1.45 -16.65
CA VAL A 151 -14.67 -0.60 -16.43
C VAL A 151 -14.74 0.64 -17.33
N SER A 152 -15.03 0.45 -18.61
CA SER A 152 -15.16 1.57 -19.55
C SER A 152 -16.31 2.52 -19.19
N ALA A 153 -17.44 1.98 -18.73
CA ALA A 153 -18.58 2.78 -18.26
C ALA A 153 -18.21 3.64 -17.02
N VAL A 154 -17.54 3.05 -16.03
CA VAL A 154 -17.04 3.77 -14.85
C VAL A 154 -16.06 4.88 -15.25
N LEU A 155 -15.13 4.60 -16.17
CA LEU A 155 -14.14 5.59 -16.60
C LEU A 155 -14.73 6.72 -17.44
N SER A 156 -15.77 6.45 -18.23
CA SER A 156 -16.43 7.46 -19.08
C SER A 156 -17.52 8.26 -18.37
N ALA A 157 -17.96 7.80 -17.20
CA ALA A 157 -18.99 8.49 -16.43
C ALA A 157 -18.50 9.84 -15.90
N SER A 158 -19.37 10.84 -15.86
CA SER A 158 -19.09 12.12 -15.18
C SER A 158 -19.20 12.04 -13.67
N SER A 159 -19.93 11.04 -13.15
CA SER A 159 -20.16 10.80 -11.72
C SER A 159 -20.36 9.30 -11.49
N VAL A 160 -19.79 8.79 -10.42
CA VAL A 160 -19.90 7.39 -9.98
C VAL A 160 -20.23 7.38 -8.49
N VAL A 161 -21.51 7.23 -8.18
CA VAL A 161 -22.01 7.31 -6.80
C VAL A 161 -22.00 5.93 -6.17
N VAL A 162 -21.33 5.80 -5.02
CA VAL A 162 -21.32 4.57 -4.22
C VAL A 162 -21.76 4.86 -2.79
N THR A 163 -22.50 3.91 -2.20
CA THR A 163 -22.88 3.95 -0.79
C THR A 163 -22.02 2.96 -0.01
N ARG A 164 -21.49 3.41 1.12
CA ARG A 164 -20.69 2.60 2.05
C ARG A 164 -21.17 2.79 3.47
N THR A 165 -21.05 1.76 4.27
CA THR A 165 -21.35 1.84 5.70
C THR A 165 -20.10 2.18 6.50
N ARG A 166 -20.16 3.22 7.34
CA ARG A 166 -19.09 3.58 8.28
C ARG A 166 -19.68 3.83 9.66
N LYS A 167 -19.22 3.07 10.66
CA LYS A 167 -19.71 3.17 12.06
C LYS A 167 -21.23 3.04 12.20
N GLY A 168 -21.86 2.26 11.32
CA GLY A 168 -23.31 2.05 11.31
C GLY A 168 -24.11 3.10 10.54
N GLU A 169 -23.46 4.11 9.95
CA GLU A 169 -24.07 5.12 9.12
C GLU A 169 -23.80 4.84 7.64
N GLU A 170 -24.79 5.04 6.79
CA GLU A 170 -24.63 5.01 5.35
C GLU A 170 -24.13 6.36 4.85
N LEU A 171 -23.02 6.31 4.12
CA LEU A 171 -22.40 7.47 3.48
C LEU A 171 -22.36 7.25 1.98
N THR A 172 -22.88 8.21 1.24
CA THR A 172 -22.90 8.20 -0.22
C THR A 172 -21.91 9.22 -0.74
N ASP A 173 -20.98 8.77 -1.57
CA ASP A 173 -19.93 9.60 -2.14
C ASP A 173 -19.85 9.40 -3.65
N ASP A 174 -19.53 10.47 -4.39
CA ASP A 174 -19.09 10.35 -5.78
C ASP A 174 -17.59 10.03 -5.78
N ILE A 175 -17.24 8.86 -6.30
CA ILE A 175 -15.86 8.38 -6.31
C ILE A 175 -15.16 8.56 -7.66
N ARG A 176 -15.88 9.06 -8.71
CA ARG A 176 -15.31 9.12 -10.06
C ARG A 176 -13.99 9.89 -10.13
N ALA A 177 -13.93 11.05 -9.50
CA ALA A 177 -12.72 11.87 -9.46
C ALA A 177 -11.56 11.21 -8.70
N GLY A 178 -11.87 10.27 -7.82
CA GLY A 178 -10.87 9.50 -7.07
C GLY A 178 -10.25 8.33 -7.85
N ILE A 179 -10.81 7.96 -9.00
CA ILE A 179 -10.28 6.91 -9.88
C ILE A 179 -9.43 7.56 -10.97
N VAL A 180 -8.10 7.55 -10.79
CA VAL A 180 -7.15 8.13 -11.75
C VAL A 180 -6.99 7.19 -12.95
N THR A 181 -6.72 5.90 -12.67
CA THR A 181 -6.69 4.83 -13.68
C THR A 181 -7.45 3.62 -13.16
N LEU A 182 -7.99 2.83 -14.08
CA LEU A 182 -8.59 1.53 -13.79
C LEU A 182 -8.44 0.66 -15.03
N GLU A 183 -7.82 -0.50 -14.89
CA GLU A 183 -7.55 -1.40 -16.01
C GLU A 183 -7.68 -2.86 -15.59
N LEU A 184 -8.07 -3.70 -16.54
CA LEU A 184 -8.01 -5.14 -16.42
C LEU A 184 -6.59 -5.56 -16.78
N LEU A 185 -6.00 -6.42 -15.97
CA LEU A 185 -4.72 -7.03 -16.28
C LEU A 185 -5.00 -8.38 -16.94
N GLU A 186 -4.44 -8.59 -18.12
CA GLU A 186 -4.55 -9.89 -18.77
C GLU A 186 -3.91 -10.97 -17.89
N PRO A 187 -4.66 -12.01 -17.51
CA PRO A 187 -4.09 -13.11 -16.78
C PRO A 187 -3.19 -13.90 -17.72
N ALA A 188 -1.91 -13.98 -17.40
CA ALA A 188 -1.04 -14.95 -18.05
C ALA A 188 -1.53 -16.38 -17.65
N GLY A 189 -2.53 -16.91 -18.38
CA GLY A 189 -2.96 -18.29 -18.27
C GLY A 189 -3.82 -18.67 -17.06
N LEU A 190 -4.58 -17.72 -16.47
CA LEU A 190 -5.46 -18.00 -15.34
C LEU A 190 -6.85 -18.46 -15.80
N ASP A 191 -7.35 -19.53 -15.16
CA ASP A 191 -8.71 -20.03 -15.27
C ASP A 191 -9.70 -18.96 -14.73
N PRO A 192 -10.82 -18.69 -15.44
CA PRO A 192 -11.88 -17.77 -14.99
C PRO A 192 -12.40 -18.05 -13.58
N SER A 193 -12.31 -19.31 -13.12
CA SER A 193 -12.67 -19.67 -11.73
C SER A 193 -11.84 -18.96 -10.67
N HIS A 194 -10.68 -18.39 -11.02
CA HIS A 194 -9.79 -17.66 -10.13
C HIS A 194 -10.04 -16.15 -10.10
N GLY A 195 -10.97 -15.65 -10.93
CA GLY A 195 -11.32 -14.22 -11.02
C GLY A 195 -10.43 -13.43 -11.97
N MET A 196 -10.67 -12.10 -12.04
CA MET A 196 -9.97 -11.18 -12.91
C MET A 196 -9.08 -10.23 -12.10
N TRP A 197 -7.84 -10.08 -12.52
CA TRP A 197 -6.94 -9.09 -11.97
C TRP A 197 -7.29 -7.68 -12.47
N LEU A 198 -7.43 -6.76 -11.52
CA LEU A 198 -7.58 -5.34 -11.77
C LEU A 198 -6.40 -4.58 -11.21
N GLN A 199 -6.04 -3.49 -11.87
CA GLN A 199 -5.13 -2.47 -11.36
C GLN A 199 -5.82 -1.12 -11.42
N ALA A 200 -5.66 -0.32 -10.36
CA ALA A 200 -6.11 1.05 -10.35
C ALA A 200 -5.13 1.95 -9.60
N GLU A 201 -5.04 3.20 -10.04
CA GLU A 201 -4.50 4.29 -9.24
C GLU A 201 -5.67 5.05 -8.62
N LEU A 202 -5.68 5.10 -7.28
CA LEU A 202 -6.76 5.69 -6.48
C LEU A 202 -6.22 6.84 -5.63
N THR A 203 -6.93 7.97 -5.61
CA THR A 203 -6.52 9.14 -4.85
C THR A 203 -6.62 8.93 -3.34
N CYS A 204 -5.79 9.68 -2.60
CA CYS A 204 -5.81 9.72 -1.15
C CYS A 204 -6.53 10.97 -0.60
N TRP A 205 -6.88 11.91 -1.46
CA TRP A 205 -7.57 13.17 -1.12
C TRP A 205 -8.86 13.36 -1.92
N PRO A 206 -9.88 13.94 -1.30
CA PRO A 206 -10.03 14.41 0.09
C PRO A 206 -10.11 13.27 1.12
N ARG A 207 -10.26 12.03 0.65
CA ARG A 207 -10.18 10.80 1.43
C ARG A 207 -9.54 9.68 0.62
N THR A 208 -8.94 8.73 1.29
CA THR A 208 -8.40 7.53 0.62
C THR A 208 -9.52 6.69 0.06
N LEU A 209 -9.54 6.51 -1.27
CA LEU A 209 -10.41 5.58 -1.98
C LEU A 209 -9.84 4.16 -1.88
N ARG A 210 -10.72 3.17 -1.81
CA ARG A 210 -10.33 1.76 -1.64
C ARG A 210 -10.75 0.91 -2.83
N PRO A 211 -10.02 -0.18 -3.15
CA PRO A 211 -10.41 -1.14 -4.18
C PRO A 211 -11.84 -1.65 -4.06
N SER A 212 -12.29 -1.96 -2.82
CA SER A 212 -13.66 -2.43 -2.56
C SER A 212 -14.74 -1.45 -3.02
N GLU A 213 -14.49 -0.13 -2.96
CA GLU A 213 -15.44 0.88 -3.42
C GLU A 213 -15.52 0.92 -4.95
N VAL A 214 -14.39 0.68 -5.62
CA VAL A 214 -14.33 0.53 -7.09
C VAL A 214 -15.11 -0.71 -7.53
N LEU A 215 -14.98 -1.83 -6.80
CA LEU A 215 -15.75 -3.05 -7.10
C LEU A 215 -17.26 -2.84 -6.96
N VAL A 216 -17.70 -2.13 -5.92
CA VAL A 216 -19.12 -1.78 -5.76
C VAL A 216 -19.62 -0.94 -6.95
N ALA A 217 -18.78 -0.07 -7.51
CA ALA A 217 -19.11 0.72 -8.69
C ALA A 217 -19.17 -0.12 -9.97
N LEU A 218 -18.38 -1.17 -10.08
CA LEU A 218 -18.43 -2.11 -11.21
C LEU A 218 -19.63 -3.04 -11.10
N ASP A 219 -19.79 -3.70 -9.96
CA ASP A 219 -20.95 -4.51 -9.60
C ASP A 219 -20.95 -4.78 -8.09
N PRO A 220 -22.06 -4.48 -7.37
CA PRO A 220 -22.17 -4.74 -5.93
C PRO A 220 -22.03 -6.23 -5.53
N GLY A 221 -22.22 -7.15 -6.47
CA GLY A 221 -22.03 -8.59 -6.28
C GLY A 221 -20.58 -9.05 -6.34
N LEU A 222 -19.63 -8.17 -6.64
CA LEU A 222 -18.20 -8.48 -6.63
C LEU A 222 -17.56 -8.24 -5.26
N GLU A 223 -16.52 -9.03 -4.98
CA GLU A 223 -15.62 -8.84 -3.83
C GLU A 223 -14.15 -8.87 -4.26
N GLU A 224 -13.30 -8.29 -3.41
CA GLU A 224 -11.86 -8.24 -3.64
C GLU A 224 -11.14 -9.43 -2.98
N ARG A 225 -10.18 -10.02 -3.71
CA ARG A 225 -9.22 -11.00 -3.17
C ARG A 225 -7.79 -10.57 -3.55
N HIS A 226 -6.80 -11.04 -2.80
CA HIS A 226 -5.38 -10.80 -3.07
C HIS A 226 -5.03 -9.31 -3.27
N VAL A 227 -5.60 -8.44 -2.42
CA VAL A 227 -5.39 -7.00 -2.55
C VAL A 227 -3.96 -6.62 -2.17
N ARG A 228 -3.27 -5.92 -3.07
CA ARG A 228 -1.90 -5.46 -2.87
C ARG A 228 -1.74 -4.00 -3.28
N ARG A 229 -1.20 -3.17 -2.38
CA ARG A 229 -0.71 -1.83 -2.71
C ARG A 229 0.66 -1.96 -3.35
N THR A 230 0.81 -1.51 -4.60
CA THR A 230 2.08 -1.63 -5.35
C THR A 230 2.90 -0.36 -5.29
N HIS A 231 2.27 0.81 -5.24
CA HIS A 231 2.94 2.10 -5.17
C HIS A 231 2.19 3.10 -4.29
N GLN A 232 2.91 4.05 -3.74
CA GLN A 232 2.38 5.30 -3.19
C GLN A 232 3.03 6.45 -3.97
N TRP A 233 2.24 7.42 -4.39
CA TRP A 233 2.70 8.50 -5.26
C TRP A 233 2.62 9.84 -4.56
N ILE A 234 3.71 10.60 -4.59
CA ILE A 234 3.77 12.01 -4.24
C ILE A 234 3.86 12.85 -5.50
N LEU A 235 3.39 14.08 -5.44
CA LEU A 235 3.52 15.05 -6.53
C LEU A 235 4.64 16.03 -6.19
N ARG A 236 5.63 16.15 -7.08
CA ARG A 236 6.71 17.12 -7.01
C ARG A 236 6.88 17.78 -8.36
N ASP A 237 6.77 19.09 -8.40
CA ASP A 237 6.92 19.89 -9.64
C ASP A 237 5.99 19.40 -10.76
N GLY A 238 4.79 18.98 -10.41
CA GLY A 238 3.82 18.40 -11.35
C GLY A 238 4.13 16.96 -11.81
N ALA A 239 5.25 16.37 -11.38
CA ALA A 239 5.61 14.99 -11.70
C ALA A 239 5.26 14.04 -10.55
N ARG A 240 4.80 12.85 -10.92
CA ARG A 240 4.51 11.75 -10.01
C ARG A 240 5.81 11.00 -9.68
N ARG A 241 6.10 10.81 -8.38
CA ARG A 241 7.28 10.08 -7.89
C ARG A 241 6.91 9.22 -6.69
N GLU A 242 7.67 8.17 -6.41
CA GLU A 242 7.58 7.48 -5.14
C GLU A 242 8.21 8.32 -4.00
N PRO A 243 7.80 8.11 -2.74
CA PRO A 243 8.34 8.84 -1.58
C PRO A 243 9.84 8.70 -1.36
N LEU A 244 10.48 7.63 -1.88
CA LEU A 244 11.94 7.49 -1.98
C LEU A 244 12.35 7.49 -3.45
N LEU A 245 13.48 8.16 -3.76
CA LEU A 245 14.01 8.27 -5.11
C LEU A 245 14.70 6.99 -5.60
N GLU A 246 15.32 6.24 -4.71
CA GLU A 246 15.94 4.95 -5.02
C GLU A 246 14.89 3.85 -4.86
N ALA A 247 14.19 3.56 -5.95
CA ALA A 247 13.33 2.39 -6.02
C ALA A 247 14.20 1.11 -6.02
N TYR A 248 13.73 0.09 -5.34
CA TYR A 248 14.17 -1.28 -5.52
C TYR A 248 14.25 -1.58 -7.04
N PRO A 249 15.28 -2.28 -7.54
CA PRO A 249 15.35 -2.58 -8.96
C PRO A 249 14.06 -3.27 -9.41
N SER A 250 13.40 -2.68 -10.38
CA SER A 250 12.05 -3.04 -10.86
C SER A 250 11.92 -4.47 -11.46
N GLY A 251 12.95 -5.31 -11.30
CA GLY A 251 12.94 -6.70 -11.74
C GLY A 251 12.39 -7.72 -10.75
N ALA A 252 12.12 -7.35 -9.49
CA ALA A 252 11.65 -8.30 -8.46
C ALA A 252 10.13 -8.27 -8.25
N THR A 253 9.40 -7.34 -8.87
CA THR A 253 7.97 -7.11 -8.61
C THR A 253 7.03 -7.87 -9.54
N ASP A 254 7.50 -8.41 -10.67
CA ASP A 254 6.67 -9.05 -11.69
C ASP A 254 6.79 -10.58 -11.76
N ALA A 255 7.48 -11.23 -10.80
CA ALA A 255 7.49 -12.67 -10.76
C ALA A 255 6.17 -13.22 -10.16
N PRO A 256 5.28 -13.86 -10.97
CA PRO A 256 4.08 -14.52 -10.46
C PRO A 256 4.40 -15.67 -9.48
N HIS A 257 5.66 -16.09 -9.36
CA HIS A 257 6.11 -17.21 -8.52
C HIS A 257 6.34 -16.88 -7.03
N ALA A 258 6.22 -15.63 -6.59
CA ALA A 258 6.29 -15.31 -5.16
C ALA A 258 5.03 -15.77 -4.38
N LEU A 259 3.97 -16.16 -5.07
CA LEU A 259 2.71 -16.62 -4.47
C LEU A 259 2.76 -18.12 -4.07
N GLU A 260 3.62 -18.93 -4.69
CA GLU A 260 3.66 -20.39 -4.46
C GLU A 260 4.51 -20.82 -3.25
N ARG A 261 5.34 -19.95 -2.67
CA ARG A 261 6.20 -20.31 -1.52
C ARG A 261 5.61 -20.01 -0.15
N ALA A 262 4.35 -19.58 -0.06
CA ALA A 262 3.69 -19.23 1.19
C ALA A 262 2.48 -20.13 1.50
N SER A 263 2.45 -21.36 0.94
CA SER A 263 1.47 -22.40 1.30
C SER A 263 1.91 -23.17 2.52
#